data_9ce6df64125a04722ac388b4ed1c0620
#
_entry.id   9ce6df64125a04722ac388b4ed1c0620
#
_cell.length_a   1.000
_cell.length_b   1.000
_cell.length_c   1.000
_cell.angle_alpha   90.00
_cell.angle_beta   90.00
_cell.angle_gamma   90.00
#
_symmetry.space_group_name_H-M   'P 1'
#
loop_
_entity.id
_entity.type
_entity.pdbx_description
1 polymer ?
#
loop_
_entity_poly.entity_id
_entity_poly.type
_entity_poly.pdbx_seq_one_letter_code
_entity_poly.pdbx_strand_id
1 'polypeptide(L)'
;MAALAHRQPASRPGRAVFDRPQRDLFARDLPAEAPASRACEMPMRSAAALGERRFTAWRGRSGRRYVASVFAIGDDHALGFTDAVLLAVSADRRILAARESGPFGVEAALRRWQRSVAVAGAAEIHVHLLAEDGISRRAALLDLMPEV
;
A
#
# COMPACT_ATOMS: atom_id res chain seq x y z
N MET A 1 -5.79 67.97 -42.87
CA MET A 1 -5.13 67.57 -41.62
C MET A 1 -6.03 66.59 -40.90
N ALA A 2 -5.77 65.25 -41.00
CA ALA A 2 -6.61 64.23 -40.46
C ALA A 2 -5.95 63.70 -39.17
N ALA A 3 -6.69 63.79 -38.06
CA ALA A 3 -6.26 63.28 -36.76
C ALA A 3 -6.52 61.74 -36.67
N LEU A 4 -5.47 60.96 -36.52
CA LEU A 4 -5.53 59.54 -36.29
C LEU A 4 -5.91 59.29 -34.83
N ALA A 5 -7.12 58.74 -34.61
CA ALA A 5 -7.57 58.29 -33.31
C ALA A 5 -6.93 56.98 -33.02
N HIS A 6 -6.11 56.92 -31.97
CA HIS A 6 -5.53 55.69 -31.42
C HIS A 6 -6.60 54.89 -30.66
N ARG A 7 -7.02 53.74 -31.20
CA ARG A 7 -7.86 52.77 -30.48
C ARG A 7 -6.99 51.95 -29.59
N GLN A 8 -7.16 52.05 -28.29
CA GLN A 8 -6.62 51.11 -27.31
C GLN A 8 -7.35 49.76 -27.42
N PRO A 9 -6.63 48.63 -27.35
CA PRO A 9 -7.28 47.33 -27.30
C PRO A 9 -7.82 47.07 -25.88
N ALA A 10 -9.06 46.58 -25.84
CA ALA A 10 -9.78 46.20 -24.64
C ALA A 10 -9.05 45.09 -23.87
N SER A 11 -8.85 45.31 -22.58
CA SER A 11 -8.35 44.32 -21.60
C SER A 11 -9.30 43.12 -21.54
N ARG A 12 -8.79 41.95 -21.83
CA ARG A 12 -9.50 40.69 -21.62
C ARG A 12 -9.66 40.43 -20.10
N PRO A 13 -10.87 40.07 -19.63
CA PRO A 13 -11.05 39.69 -18.24
C PRO A 13 -10.26 38.38 -17.94
N GLY A 14 -9.48 38.42 -16.86
CA GLY A 14 -8.69 37.32 -16.37
C GLY A 14 -9.55 36.07 -16.13
N ARG A 15 -9.08 34.96 -16.67
CA ARG A 15 -9.59 33.63 -16.37
C ARG A 15 -9.43 33.40 -14.87
N ALA A 16 -10.53 33.36 -14.14
CA ALA A 16 -10.53 32.92 -12.75
C ALA A 16 -10.01 31.48 -12.72
N VAL A 17 -8.80 31.31 -12.23
CA VAL A 17 -8.27 30.01 -11.85
C VAL A 17 -9.10 29.60 -10.65
N PHE A 18 -10.05 28.69 -10.87
CA PHE A 18 -10.72 27.98 -9.79
C PHE A 18 -9.67 27.04 -9.16
N ASP A 19 -8.94 27.58 -8.21
CA ASP A 19 -8.18 26.79 -7.25
C ASP A 19 -9.20 26.07 -6.34
N ARG A 20 -9.71 24.94 -6.85
CA ARG A 20 -10.44 24.01 -6.01
C ARG A 20 -9.40 23.32 -5.16
N PRO A 21 -9.41 23.49 -3.82
CA PRO A 21 -8.63 22.62 -2.96
C PRO A 21 -9.10 21.21 -3.28
N GLN A 22 -8.18 20.41 -3.81
CA GLN A 22 -8.36 18.98 -3.99
C GLN A 22 -8.52 18.40 -2.58
N ARG A 23 -9.76 18.40 -2.09
CA ARG A 23 -10.10 17.71 -0.85
C ARG A 23 -9.77 16.26 -1.09
N ASP A 24 -8.80 15.77 -0.34
CA ASP A 24 -8.50 14.36 -0.20
C ASP A 24 -9.78 13.62 0.18
N LEU A 25 -10.51 13.13 -0.83
CA LEU A 25 -11.73 12.34 -0.68
C LEU A 25 -11.48 11.00 0.03
N PHE A 26 -10.20 10.72 0.35
CA PHE A 26 -9.77 9.50 1.04
C PHE A 26 -9.35 9.73 2.50
N ALA A 27 -9.20 10.97 2.94
CA ALA A 27 -9.05 11.31 4.35
C ALA A 27 -10.44 11.38 5.01
N ARG A 28 -11.15 10.25 5.10
CA ARG A 28 -12.14 10.11 6.16
C ARG A 28 -11.35 10.04 7.45
N ASP A 29 -11.54 11.05 8.30
CA ASP A 29 -11.18 11.02 9.71
C ASP A 29 -11.89 9.82 10.36
N LEU A 30 -11.28 8.65 10.22
CA LEU A 30 -11.57 7.55 11.12
C LEU A 30 -10.97 7.95 12.46
N PRO A 31 -11.72 7.85 13.56
CA PRO A 31 -11.17 8.14 14.87
C PRO A 31 -9.84 7.42 15.02
N ALA A 32 -8.81 8.12 15.46
CA ALA A 32 -7.50 7.55 15.74
C ALA A 32 -7.71 6.47 16.82
N GLU A 33 -7.92 5.23 16.39
CA GLU A 33 -7.93 4.11 17.31
C GLU A 33 -6.56 4.00 17.95
N ALA A 34 -6.54 3.74 19.26
CA ALA A 34 -5.33 3.56 20.03
C ALA A 34 -4.35 2.63 19.31
N PRO A 35 -3.04 2.93 19.33
CA PRO A 35 -2.03 2.09 18.68
C PRO A 35 -2.17 0.65 19.16
N ALA A 36 -2.29 -0.28 18.22
CA ALA A 36 -2.40 -1.69 18.53
C ALA A 36 -1.01 -2.23 18.91
N SER A 37 -0.94 -3.10 19.90
CA SER A 37 0.32 -3.75 20.29
C SER A 37 0.92 -4.61 19.16
N ARG A 38 0.10 -5.02 18.18
CA ARG A 38 0.51 -5.81 17.00
C ARG A 38 -0.34 -5.47 15.79
N ALA A 39 0.21 -5.71 14.59
CA ALA A 39 -0.55 -5.59 13.36
C ALA A 39 -1.70 -6.61 13.31
N CYS A 40 -2.87 -6.17 12.83
CA CYS A 40 -4.05 -7.03 12.69
C CYS A 40 -4.65 -6.94 11.29
N GLU A 41 -5.19 -8.06 10.81
CA GLU A 41 -5.89 -8.10 9.53
C GLU A 41 -7.26 -7.47 9.64
N MET A 42 -7.62 -6.72 8.58
CA MET A 42 -8.92 -6.09 8.38
C MET A 42 -9.50 -6.57 7.05
N PRO A 43 -10.33 -7.62 7.02
CA PRO A 43 -10.89 -8.13 5.77
C PRO A 43 -11.64 -7.05 4.99
N MET A 44 -11.39 -6.97 3.69
CA MET A 44 -12.05 -6.01 2.81
C MET A 44 -13.41 -6.55 2.37
N ARG A 45 -14.51 -5.91 2.79
CA ARG A 45 -15.89 -6.32 2.45
C ARG A 45 -16.16 -6.37 0.94
N SER A 46 -15.57 -5.46 0.17
CA SER A 46 -15.68 -5.41 -1.29
C SER A 46 -15.02 -6.60 -1.99
N ALA A 47 -14.02 -7.22 -1.38
CA ALA A 47 -13.35 -8.40 -1.93
C ALA A 47 -14.09 -9.71 -1.62
N ALA A 48 -14.89 -9.75 -0.59
CA ALA A 48 -15.68 -10.93 -0.21
C ALA A 48 -16.74 -11.33 -1.25
N ALA A 49 -17.22 -10.37 -2.05
CA ALA A 49 -18.21 -10.62 -3.11
C ALA A 49 -17.62 -11.36 -4.33
N LEU A 50 -16.30 -11.45 -4.46
CA LEU A 50 -15.61 -12.06 -5.62
C LEU A 50 -15.33 -13.55 -5.46
N GLY A 51 -15.76 -14.18 -4.38
CA GLY A 51 -15.58 -15.63 -4.13
C GLY A 51 -14.13 -16.04 -3.82
N GLU A 52 -13.14 -15.28 -4.23
CA GLU A 52 -11.73 -15.49 -3.92
C GLU A 52 -11.16 -14.27 -3.16
N ARG A 53 -10.47 -14.55 -2.08
CA ARG A 53 -9.80 -13.52 -1.30
C ARG A 53 -8.50 -13.09 -1.97
N ARG A 54 -8.58 -12.18 -2.93
CA ARG A 54 -7.42 -11.64 -3.66
C ARG A 54 -6.75 -10.46 -2.96
N PHE A 55 -7.48 -9.76 -2.11
CA PHE A 55 -7.01 -8.57 -1.41
C PHE A 55 -7.47 -8.56 0.03
N THR A 56 -6.62 -8.02 0.89
CA THR A 56 -6.92 -7.75 2.29
C THR A 56 -6.30 -6.44 2.72
N ALA A 57 -6.64 -5.96 3.91
CA ALA A 57 -5.97 -4.84 4.53
C ALA A 57 -5.40 -5.25 5.88
N TRP A 58 -4.27 -4.67 6.23
CA TRP A 58 -3.64 -4.78 7.54
C TRP A 58 -3.67 -3.44 8.23
N ARG A 59 -3.95 -3.41 9.52
CA ARG A 59 -3.70 -2.26 10.37
C ARG A 59 -2.36 -2.49 11.05
N GLY A 60 -1.40 -1.61 10.81
CA GLY A 60 -0.12 -1.63 11.49
C GLY A 60 -0.24 -1.17 12.95
N ARG A 61 0.85 -1.29 13.69
CA ARG A 61 0.94 -0.83 15.10
C ARG A 61 0.69 0.66 15.26
N SER A 62 1.07 1.46 14.27
CA SER A 62 0.78 2.90 14.21
C SER A 62 -0.69 3.24 13.97
N GLY A 63 -1.56 2.24 13.73
CA GLY A 63 -2.93 2.43 13.29
C GLY A 63 -3.10 2.64 11.77
N ARG A 64 -2.00 2.75 11.03
CA ARG A 64 -1.99 2.93 9.58
C ARG A 64 -2.53 1.68 8.87
N ARG A 65 -3.27 1.91 7.78
CA ARG A 65 -3.84 0.83 6.96
C ARG A 65 -2.97 0.54 5.74
N TYR A 66 -2.72 -0.75 5.51
CA TYR A 66 -1.94 -1.27 4.40
C TYR A 66 -2.78 -2.27 3.60
N VAL A 67 -3.02 -2.00 2.32
CA VAL A 67 -3.71 -2.94 1.42
C VAL A 67 -2.68 -3.88 0.82
N ALA A 68 -3.00 -5.17 0.78
CA ALA A 68 -2.11 -6.20 0.25
C ALA A 68 -2.87 -7.16 -0.68
N SER A 69 -2.20 -7.64 -1.72
CA SER A 69 -2.63 -8.76 -2.53
C SER A 69 -2.32 -10.07 -1.80
N VAL A 70 -3.22 -11.05 -1.89
CA VAL A 70 -3.13 -12.33 -1.19
C VAL A 70 -2.77 -13.43 -2.18
N PHE A 71 -1.74 -14.21 -1.84
CA PHE A 71 -1.28 -15.37 -2.58
C PHE A 71 -1.16 -16.58 -1.65
N ALA A 72 -1.42 -17.77 -2.16
CA ALA A 72 -1.10 -19.00 -1.43
C ALA A 72 0.42 -19.10 -1.20
N ILE A 73 0.84 -19.76 -0.12
CA ILE A 73 2.27 -19.88 0.24
C ILE A 73 3.12 -20.53 -0.87
N GLY A 74 2.53 -21.39 -1.71
CA GLY A 74 3.21 -22.03 -2.84
C GLY A 74 3.13 -21.28 -4.15
N ASP A 75 2.49 -20.12 -4.20
CA ASP A 75 2.35 -19.34 -5.43
C ASP A 75 3.60 -18.47 -5.65
N ASP A 76 4.38 -18.82 -6.67
CA ASP A 76 5.61 -18.12 -7.03
C ASP A 76 5.37 -16.70 -7.57
N HIS A 77 4.13 -16.37 -7.99
CA HIS A 77 3.81 -15.01 -8.45
C HIS A 77 4.04 -13.96 -7.34
N ALA A 78 3.85 -14.35 -6.07
CA ALA A 78 4.15 -13.47 -4.94
C ALA A 78 5.61 -13.00 -4.89
N LEU A 79 6.53 -13.78 -5.44
CA LEU A 79 7.97 -13.50 -5.43
C LEU A 79 8.43 -12.64 -6.63
N GLY A 80 7.57 -12.47 -7.64
CA GLY A 80 7.86 -11.67 -8.83
C GLY A 80 7.74 -10.15 -8.61
N PHE A 81 7.21 -9.71 -7.49
CA PHE A 81 7.07 -8.29 -7.18
C PHE A 81 8.39 -7.72 -6.64
N THR A 82 8.86 -6.65 -7.27
CA THR A 82 9.95 -5.82 -6.78
C THR A 82 9.39 -4.65 -5.98
N ASP A 83 10.23 -4.05 -5.14
CA ASP A 83 9.87 -2.84 -4.38
C ASP A 83 8.59 -2.98 -3.53
N ALA A 84 8.34 -4.16 -3.01
CA ALA A 84 7.17 -4.51 -2.22
C ALA A 84 7.54 -4.91 -0.79
N VAL A 85 6.56 -4.88 0.11
CA VAL A 85 6.64 -5.50 1.43
C VAL A 85 5.89 -6.83 1.39
N LEU A 86 6.58 -7.92 1.68
CA LEU A 86 6.05 -9.28 1.73
C LEU A 86 5.78 -9.66 3.19
N LEU A 87 4.58 -10.17 3.45
CA LEU A 87 4.17 -10.68 4.76
C LEU A 87 3.89 -12.17 4.64
N ALA A 88 4.54 -12.99 5.46
CA ALA A 88 4.20 -14.40 5.62
C ALA A 88 3.10 -14.51 6.68
N VAL A 89 1.96 -15.05 6.31
CA VAL A 89 0.76 -15.08 7.14
C VAL A 89 0.32 -16.51 7.38
N SER A 90 0.05 -16.86 8.65
CA SER A 90 -0.47 -18.17 9.07
C SER A 90 -1.97 -18.32 8.74
N ALA A 91 -2.48 -19.55 8.84
CA ALA A 91 -3.90 -19.83 8.63
C ALA A 91 -4.82 -19.12 9.64
N ASP A 92 -4.34 -18.84 10.84
CA ASP A 92 -5.04 -18.06 11.87
C ASP A 92 -4.84 -16.54 11.75
N ARG A 93 -4.41 -16.07 10.57
CA ARG A 93 -4.32 -14.67 10.20
C ARG A 93 -3.33 -13.85 11.04
N ARG A 94 -2.18 -14.43 11.33
CA ARG A 94 -1.09 -13.77 12.04
C ARG A 94 0.11 -13.60 11.12
N ILE A 95 0.75 -12.45 11.18
CA ILE A 95 2.02 -12.23 10.50
C ILE A 95 3.10 -13.01 11.25
N LEU A 96 3.75 -13.96 10.59
CA LEU A 96 4.86 -14.74 11.12
C LEU A 96 6.20 -14.09 10.81
N ALA A 97 6.32 -13.47 9.63
CA ALA A 97 7.51 -12.77 9.19
C ALA A 97 7.14 -11.70 8.16
N ALA A 98 7.96 -10.66 8.08
CA ALA A 98 7.84 -9.62 7.08
C ALA A 98 9.23 -9.28 6.50
N ARG A 99 9.28 -8.93 5.22
CA ARG A 99 10.52 -8.48 4.54
C ARG A 99 10.21 -7.61 3.33
N GLU A 100 11.20 -6.87 2.87
CA GLU A 100 11.15 -6.25 1.54
C GLU A 100 11.50 -7.28 0.46
N SER A 101 10.84 -7.20 -0.71
CA SER A 101 11.14 -8.07 -1.85
C SER A 101 12.52 -7.78 -2.44
N GLY A 102 12.96 -6.54 -2.38
CA GLY A 102 14.23 -6.10 -2.96
C GLY A 102 14.15 -5.86 -4.48
N PRO A 103 15.27 -5.52 -5.12
CA PRO A 103 15.36 -5.34 -6.56
C PRO A 103 15.34 -6.68 -7.32
N PHE A 104 15.36 -6.60 -8.65
CA PHE A 104 15.52 -7.81 -9.49
C PHE A 104 16.80 -8.58 -9.15
N GLY A 105 16.78 -9.90 -9.35
CA GLY A 105 17.93 -10.78 -9.14
C GLY A 105 18.04 -11.40 -7.76
N VAL A 106 17.04 -11.19 -6.89
CA VAL A 106 17.01 -11.77 -5.53
C VAL A 106 16.06 -12.96 -5.39
N GLU A 107 15.54 -13.50 -6.50
CA GLU A 107 14.49 -14.53 -6.53
C GLU A 107 14.92 -15.79 -5.75
N ALA A 108 16.17 -16.19 -5.84
CA ALA A 108 16.69 -17.35 -5.11
C ALA A 108 16.64 -17.12 -3.57
N ALA A 109 16.91 -15.90 -3.13
CA ALA A 109 16.80 -15.55 -1.71
C ALA A 109 15.32 -15.47 -1.26
N LEU A 110 14.43 -14.98 -2.10
CA LEU A 110 12.99 -14.96 -1.84
C LEU A 110 12.41 -16.36 -1.78
N ARG A 111 12.79 -17.26 -2.68
CA ARG A 111 12.37 -18.68 -2.65
C ARG A 111 12.88 -19.41 -1.38
N ARG A 112 14.09 -19.13 -0.94
CA ARG A 112 14.60 -19.66 0.34
C ARG A 112 13.77 -19.16 1.52
N TRP A 113 13.48 -17.86 1.55
CA TRP A 113 12.64 -17.28 2.57
C TRP A 113 11.22 -17.88 2.55
N GLN A 114 10.57 -17.98 1.37
CA GLN A 114 9.25 -18.60 1.21
C GLN A 114 9.21 -20.00 1.81
N ARG A 115 10.22 -20.85 1.50
CA ARG A 115 10.32 -22.18 2.08
C ARG A 115 10.49 -22.16 3.60
N SER A 116 11.31 -21.26 4.12
CA SER A 116 11.52 -21.16 5.56
C SER A 116 10.24 -20.75 6.31
N VAL A 117 9.49 -19.79 5.78
CA VAL A 117 8.24 -19.36 6.42
C VAL A 117 7.12 -20.38 6.23
N ALA A 118 7.11 -21.15 5.13
CA ALA A 118 6.20 -22.29 4.96
C ALA A 118 6.43 -23.35 6.04
N VAL A 119 7.68 -23.70 6.32
CA VAL A 119 8.04 -24.62 7.43
C VAL A 119 7.63 -24.03 8.79
N ALA A 120 7.68 -22.71 8.95
CA ALA A 120 7.24 -22.03 10.17
C ALA A 120 5.70 -21.91 10.28
N GLY A 121 4.93 -22.45 9.33
CA GLY A 121 3.47 -22.50 9.38
C GLY A 121 2.76 -21.38 8.62
N ALA A 122 3.44 -20.65 7.74
CA ALA A 122 2.77 -19.72 6.85
C ALA A 122 1.87 -20.46 5.85
N ALA A 123 0.66 -19.95 5.65
CA ALA A 123 -0.31 -20.44 4.67
C ALA A 123 -0.41 -19.52 3.44
N GLU A 124 -0.10 -18.26 3.62
CA GLU A 124 -0.24 -17.22 2.59
C GLU A 124 0.96 -16.26 2.59
N ILE A 125 1.20 -15.64 1.43
CA ILE A 125 2.06 -14.46 1.28
C ILE A 125 1.19 -13.28 0.88
N HIS A 126 1.26 -12.21 1.65
CA HIS A 126 0.58 -10.97 1.34
C HIS A 126 1.59 -9.94 0.82
N VAL A 127 1.27 -9.31 -0.31
CA VAL A 127 2.17 -8.38 -1.00
C VAL A 127 1.59 -6.97 -0.94
N HIS A 128 2.28 -6.07 -0.23
CA HIS A 128 1.94 -4.65 -0.19
C HIS A 128 2.82 -3.87 -1.18
N LEU A 129 2.17 -3.24 -2.19
CA LEU A 129 2.81 -2.56 -3.30
C LEU A 129 2.72 -1.03 -3.24
N LEU A 130 1.90 -0.47 -2.33
CA LEU A 130 1.54 0.94 -2.34
C LEU A 130 2.54 1.86 -1.62
N ALA A 131 3.72 1.36 -1.29
CA ALA A 131 4.80 2.18 -0.75
C ALA A 131 5.65 2.74 -1.91
N GLU A 132 5.54 4.03 -2.17
CA GLU A 132 6.10 4.69 -3.36
C GLU A 132 7.64 4.72 -3.38
N ASP A 133 8.28 4.72 -2.21
CA ASP A 133 9.73 4.81 -2.07
C ASP A 133 10.28 3.86 -0.99
N GLY A 134 11.60 3.76 -0.92
CA GLY A 134 12.28 2.88 0.03
C GLY A 134 12.06 3.28 1.50
N ILE A 135 11.87 4.57 1.79
CA ILE A 135 11.61 5.06 3.16
C ILE A 135 10.20 4.61 3.59
N SER A 136 9.21 4.79 2.71
CA SER A 136 7.83 4.36 2.93
C SER A 136 7.73 2.84 3.06
N ARG A 137 8.47 2.06 2.25
CA ARG A 137 8.54 0.59 2.37
C ARG A 137 9.14 0.17 3.71
N ARG A 138 10.24 0.80 4.11
CA ARG A 138 10.88 0.50 5.40
C ARG A 138 9.96 0.83 6.57
N ALA A 139 9.25 1.96 6.51
CA ALA A 139 8.27 2.34 7.53
C ALA A 139 7.11 1.33 7.60
N ALA A 140 6.55 0.92 6.45
CA ALA A 140 5.52 -0.10 6.38
C ALA A 140 5.99 -1.46 6.93
N LEU A 141 7.21 -1.88 6.56
CA LEU A 141 7.82 -3.09 7.07
C LEU A 141 7.90 -3.08 8.60
N LEU A 142 8.46 -2.02 9.19
CA LEU A 142 8.61 -1.90 10.64
C LEU A 142 7.27 -1.85 11.37
N ASP A 143 6.25 -1.21 10.77
CA ASP A 143 4.92 -1.10 11.36
C ASP A 143 4.13 -2.43 11.32
N LEU A 144 4.45 -3.31 10.36
CA LEU A 144 3.82 -4.61 10.15
C LEU A 144 4.60 -5.78 10.73
N MET A 145 5.88 -5.60 11.08
CA MET A 145 6.69 -6.69 11.64
C MET A 145 6.06 -7.26 12.91
N PRO A 146 6.06 -8.60 13.07
CA PRO A 146 5.68 -9.21 14.34
C PRO A 146 6.67 -8.77 15.44
N GLU A 147 6.15 -8.64 16.65
CA GLU A 147 7.02 -8.51 17.82
C GLU A 147 7.77 -9.83 18.06
N VAL A 148 9.06 -9.72 18.30
CA VAL A 148 9.95 -10.86 18.64
C VAL A 148 9.77 -11.19 20.10
#